data_09d611d46f39dfe1879b11b2efac2983
#
_entry.id   09d611d46f39dfe1879b11b2efac2983
#
_cell.length_a   1.000
_cell.length_b   1.000
_cell.length_c   1.000
_cell.angle_alpha   90.00
_cell.angle_beta   90.00
_cell.angle_gamma   90.00
#
_symmetry.space_group_name_H-M   'P 1'
#
loop_
_entity.id
_entity.type
_entity.pdbx_description
1 polymer ?
#
loop_
_entity_poly.entity_id
_entity_poly.type
_entity_poly.pdbx_seq_one_letter_code
_entity_poly.pdbx_strand_id
1 'polypeptide(L)'
;MNPRIIEFHLKYNPNRKNPAEVFHAMGDFISTYQEMGQLITQSIGYEADFELEMKEVVHGSILARLMIWVDEWTQPNSLLRELTGEFAEKEQVSEVLAREKERLIVEATTCGHHNKVRLEPYFDEREVAMTMDKWSEANKKLMPDEKLTISEEHEDRNNVVPFDPNFRFTGDLKQMYSSLKGRHDGQEVVRVFRPCNLGTAKWEFISEKTGKRYSAEITHKEWLEQYQNNEVNPAAKDSLLVHSEYDVVSIDGEDKIRNAKIKQVIDIIRYTGTQNELPE
;
A
#
# COMPACT_ATOMS: atom_id res chain seq x y z
N MET A 1 -15.25 -13.51 -27.96
CA MET A 1 -15.59 -14.21 -26.69
C MET A 1 -17.04 -13.93 -26.37
N ASN A 2 -17.82 -14.89 -25.92
CA ASN A 2 -19.14 -14.64 -25.39
C ASN A 2 -18.99 -14.12 -23.98
N PRO A 3 -19.71 -13.05 -23.60
CA PRO A 3 -19.67 -12.57 -22.23
C PRO A 3 -20.21 -13.63 -21.27
N ARG A 4 -19.58 -13.74 -20.10
CA ARG A 4 -20.05 -14.58 -18.98
C ARG A 4 -20.72 -13.67 -17.96
N ILE A 5 -21.58 -14.22 -17.16
CA ILE A 5 -22.26 -13.48 -16.13
C ILE A 5 -21.77 -13.98 -14.78
N ILE A 6 -21.29 -13.06 -13.95
CA ILE A 6 -20.97 -13.30 -12.57
C ILE A 6 -21.97 -12.57 -11.66
N GLU A 7 -22.36 -13.24 -10.60
CA GLU A 7 -23.31 -12.72 -9.63
C GLU A 7 -22.61 -12.45 -8.30
N PHE A 8 -22.63 -11.19 -7.86
CA PHE A 8 -22.23 -10.80 -6.52
C PHE A 8 -23.46 -10.78 -5.64
N HIS A 9 -23.52 -11.68 -4.68
CA HIS A 9 -24.64 -11.78 -3.76
C HIS A 9 -24.15 -11.46 -2.34
N LEU A 10 -24.59 -10.31 -1.82
CA LEU A 10 -24.34 -9.89 -0.45
C LEU A 10 -25.56 -10.19 0.42
N LYS A 11 -25.43 -11.22 1.26
CA LYS A 11 -26.41 -11.50 2.31
C LYS A 11 -26.22 -10.48 3.42
N TYR A 12 -27.25 -9.68 3.69
CA TYR A 12 -27.22 -8.61 4.68
C TYR A 12 -28.26 -8.80 5.77
N ASN A 13 -28.06 -8.13 6.92
CA ASN A 13 -29.02 -8.11 8.01
C ASN A 13 -30.09 -7.04 7.74
N PRO A 14 -31.38 -7.43 7.58
CA PRO A 14 -32.46 -6.47 7.28
C PRO A 14 -32.73 -5.46 8.41
N ASN A 15 -32.25 -5.74 9.62
CA ASN A 15 -32.43 -4.86 10.79
C ASN A 15 -31.23 -3.91 11.01
N ARG A 16 -30.32 -3.81 10.04
CA ARG A 16 -29.15 -2.96 10.12
C ARG A 16 -29.53 -1.48 10.24
N LYS A 17 -28.94 -0.77 11.21
CA LYS A 17 -29.21 0.66 11.46
C LYS A 17 -28.71 1.58 10.35
N ASN A 18 -27.61 1.20 9.68
CA ASN A 18 -27.01 1.96 8.58
C ASN A 18 -27.01 1.12 7.27
N PRO A 19 -28.09 1.13 6.50
CA PRO A 19 -28.19 0.34 5.26
C PRO A 19 -27.21 0.83 4.17
N ALA A 20 -26.79 2.10 4.19
CA ALA A 20 -25.87 2.64 3.19
C ALA A 20 -24.51 1.92 3.18
N GLU A 21 -24.04 1.46 4.34
CA GLU A 21 -22.76 0.73 4.43
C GLU A 21 -22.76 -0.58 3.66
N VAL A 22 -23.92 -1.24 3.53
CA VAL A 22 -24.04 -2.49 2.77
C VAL A 22 -23.83 -2.23 1.28
N PHE A 23 -24.39 -1.14 0.75
CA PHE A 23 -24.17 -0.74 -0.64
C PHE A 23 -22.74 -0.28 -0.89
N HIS A 24 -22.13 0.44 0.06
CA HIS A 24 -20.72 0.80 -0.03
C HIS A 24 -19.83 -0.45 -0.02
N ALA A 25 -20.10 -1.42 0.87
CA ALA A 25 -19.37 -2.69 0.87
C ALA A 25 -19.47 -3.43 -0.47
N MET A 26 -20.68 -3.52 -1.04
CA MET A 26 -20.89 -4.13 -2.36
C MET A 26 -20.08 -3.41 -3.45
N GLY A 27 -20.12 -2.07 -3.47
CA GLY A 27 -19.34 -1.27 -4.44
C GLY A 27 -17.85 -1.52 -4.30
N ASP A 28 -17.32 -1.55 -3.07
CA ASP A 28 -15.91 -1.82 -2.81
C ASP A 28 -15.51 -3.24 -3.24
N PHE A 29 -16.34 -4.25 -2.97
CA PHE A 29 -16.07 -5.63 -3.42
C PHE A 29 -16.02 -5.73 -4.94
N ILE A 30 -16.94 -5.11 -5.65
CA ILE A 30 -16.95 -5.11 -7.12
C ILE A 30 -15.70 -4.42 -7.66
N SER A 31 -15.37 -3.23 -7.15
CA SER A 31 -14.20 -2.46 -7.57
C SER A 31 -12.90 -3.23 -7.29
N THR A 32 -12.78 -3.81 -6.09
CA THR A 32 -11.58 -4.57 -5.71
C THR A 32 -11.43 -5.86 -6.51
N TYR A 33 -12.54 -6.52 -6.82
CA TYR A 33 -12.56 -7.70 -7.70
C TYR A 33 -12.05 -7.35 -9.10
N GLN A 34 -12.51 -6.22 -9.66
CA GLN A 34 -12.05 -5.74 -10.96
C GLN A 34 -10.56 -5.40 -10.93
N GLU A 35 -10.08 -4.67 -9.92
CA GLU A 35 -8.66 -4.35 -9.75
C GLU A 35 -7.81 -5.63 -9.65
N MET A 36 -8.25 -6.62 -8.88
CA MET A 36 -7.52 -7.88 -8.73
C MET A 36 -7.49 -8.66 -10.06
N GLY A 37 -8.58 -8.67 -10.80
CA GLY A 37 -8.63 -9.28 -12.13
C GLY A 37 -7.69 -8.60 -13.12
N GLN A 38 -7.59 -7.28 -13.09
CA GLN A 38 -6.63 -6.51 -13.91
C GLN A 38 -5.18 -6.87 -13.55
N LEU A 39 -4.84 -6.97 -12.26
CA LEU A 39 -3.52 -7.39 -11.83
C LEU A 39 -3.16 -8.81 -12.30
N ILE A 40 -4.12 -9.73 -12.29
CA ILE A 40 -3.92 -11.09 -12.80
C ILE A 40 -3.68 -11.08 -14.32
N THR A 41 -4.54 -10.42 -15.10
CA THR A 41 -4.37 -10.36 -16.57
C THR A 41 -3.07 -9.68 -16.97
N GLN A 42 -2.69 -8.59 -16.30
CA GLN A 42 -1.41 -7.92 -16.52
C GLN A 42 -0.21 -8.80 -16.15
N SER A 43 -0.31 -9.58 -15.06
CA SER A 43 0.79 -10.44 -14.60
C SER A 43 1.23 -11.46 -15.65
N ILE A 44 0.27 -12.00 -16.39
CA ILE A 44 0.50 -13.00 -17.47
C ILE A 44 0.72 -12.35 -18.83
N GLY A 45 0.61 -11.01 -18.94
CA GLY A 45 0.70 -10.28 -20.21
C GLY A 45 -0.46 -10.59 -21.15
N TYR A 46 -1.63 -10.91 -20.61
CA TYR A 46 -2.84 -11.14 -21.39
C TYR A 46 -3.40 -9.79 -21.90
N GLU A 47 -3.60 -9.68 -23.21
CA GLU A 47 -4.01 -8.43 -23.85
C GLU A 47 -5.50 -8.07 -23.64
N ALA A 48 -6.26 -8.88 -22.90
CA ALA A 48 -7.66 -8.58 -22.62
C ALA A 48 -7.77 -7.69 -21.35
N ASP A 49 -8.52 -6.61 -21.49
CA ASP A 49 -8.89 -5.79 -20.34
C ASP A 49 -9.89 -6.55 -19.46
N PHE A 50 -9.59 -6.59 -18.16
CA PHE A 50 -10.52 -7.15 -17.20
C PHE A 50 -11.54 -6.09 -16.84
N GLU A 51 -12.69 -6.11 -17.48
CA GLU A 51 -13.78 -5.16 -17.28
C GLU A 51 -15.02 -5.86 -16.76
N LEU A 52 -15.75 -5.16 -15.89
CA LEU A 52 -17.05 -5.57 -15.38
C LEU A 52 -18.11 -4.58 -15.85
N GLU A 53 -19.16 -5.07 -16.47
CA GLU A 53 -20.30 -4.27 -16.90
C GLU A 53 -21.56 -4.63 -16.11
N MET A 54 -22.25 -3.63 -15.58
CA MET A 54 -23.48 -3.85 -14.84
C MET A 54 -24.60 -4.34 -15.78
N LYS A 55 -25.10 -5.54 -15.51
CA LYS A 55 -26.25 -6.10 -16.23
C LYS A 55 -27.56 -5.81 -15.52
N GLU A 56 -27.64 -6.10 -14.22
CA GLU A 56 -28.88 -6.03 -13.46
C GLU A 56 -28.62 -5.96 -11.95
N VAL A 57 -29.55 -5.31 -11.22
CA VAL A 57 -29.64 -5.38 -9.76
C VAL A 57 -31.01 -5.94 -9.38
N VAL A 58 -31.05 -7.04 -8.64
CA VAL A 58 -32.29 -7.74 -8.30
C VAL A 58 -32.80 -7.30 -6.94
N HIS A 59 -34.13 -7.04 -6.84
CA HIS A 59 -34.78 -6.66 -5.60
C HIS A 59 -34.89 -7.83 -4.60
N GLY A 60 -34.70 -7.52 -3.32
CA GLY A 60 -34.88 -8.47 -2.20
C GLY A 60 -33.58 -9.05 -1.60
N SER A 61 -32.49 -8.92 -2.28
CA SER A 61 -31.12 -9.10 -1.78
C SER A 61 -30.22 -8.13 -2.57
N ILE A 62 -29.05 -7.79 -2.04
CA ILE A 62 -28.10 -7.04 -2.87
C ILE A 62 -27.40 -8.06 -3.77
N LEU A 63 -27.98 -8.25 -4.93
CA LEU A 63 -27.45 -9.11 -5.99
C LEU A 63 -27.12 -8.25 -7.19
N ALA A 64 -25.83 -8.13 -7.50
CA ALA A 64 -25.36 -7.48 -8.72
C ALA A 64 -24.96 -8.55 -9.74
N ARG A 65 -25.53 -8.49 -10.94
CA ARG A 65 -25.16 -9.28 -12.09
C ARG A 65 -24.23 -8.46 -12.98
N LEU A 66 -23.04 -8.97 -13.22
CA LEU A 66 -22.01 -8.30 -13.99
C LEU A 66 -21.61 -9.17 -15.17
N MET A 67 -21.38 -8.54 -16.32
CA MET A 67 -20.82 -9.19 -17.50
C MET A 67 -19.29 -9.10 -17.44
N ILE A 68 -18.63 -10.20 -17.81
CA ILE A 68 -17.17 -10.32 -17.86
C ILE A 68 -16.75 -10.97 -19.17
N TRP A 69 -15.70 -10.47 -19.81
CA TRP A 69 -15.20 -10.94 -21.11
C TRP A 69 -13.84 -11.65 -21.04
N VAL A 70 -13.44 -12.11 -19.90
CA VAL A 70 -12.17 -12.84 -19.72
C VAL A 70 -12.42 -14.33 -19.51
N ASP A 71 -11.38 -15.12 -19.72
CA ASP A 71 -11.41 -16.56 -19.47
C ASP A 71 -11.54 -16.85 -17.96
N GLU A 72 -12.19 -17.97 -17.62
CA GLU A 72 -12.43 -18.36 -16.23
C GLU A 72 -11.17 -18.43 -15.38
N TRP A 73 -10.10 -18.98 -15.96
CA TRP A 73 -8.83 -19.16 -15.27
C TRP A 73 -8.09 -17.84 -14.96
N THR A 74 -8.51 -16.72 -15.56
CA THR A 74 -7.97 -15.38 -15.24
C THR A 74 -8.78 -14.63 -14.17
N GLN A 75 -9.85 -15.24 -13.65
CA GLN A 75 -10.66 -14.63 -12.61
C GLN A 75 -9.95 -14.66 -11.26
N PRO A 76 -10.17 -13.65 -10.42
CA PRO A 76 -9.48 -13.55 -9.11
C PRO A 76 -10.04 -14.48 -8.03
N ASN A 77 -11.02 -15.33 -8.36
CA ASN A 77 -11.69 -16.20 -7.38
C ASN A 77 -10.73 -17.09 -6.59
N SER A 78 -9.71 -17.66 -7.26
CA SER A 78 -8.71 -18.51 -6.60
C SER A 78 -7.90 -17.72 -5.58
N LEU A 79 -7.34 -16.61 -6.00
CA LEU A 79 -6.54 -15.73 -5.14
C LEU A 79 -7.36 -15.20 -3.96
N LEU A 80 -8.59 -14.75 -4.19
CA LEU A 80 -9.46 -14.21 -3.15
C LEU A 80 -9.90 -15.27 -2.13
N ARG A 81 -9.99 -16.56 -2.51
CA ARG A 81 -10.27 -17.67 -1.57
C ARG A 81 -9.14 -17.87 -0.56
N GLU A 82 -7.93 -17.53 -0.91
CA GLU A 82 -6.76 -17.66 -0.02
C GLU A 82 -6.66 -16.52 0.99
N LEU A 83 -7.46 -15.46 0.84
CA LEU A 83 -7.52 -14.36 1.79
C LEU A 83 -8.34 -14.77 3.02
N THR A 84 -7.66 -15.40 3.98
CA THR A 84 -8.27 -15.89 5.23
C THR A 84 -7.47 -15.42 6.43
N GLY A 85 -8.17 -15.16 7.53
CA GLY A 85 -7.55 -14.74 8.78
C GLY A 85 -6.94 -13.34 8.70
N GLU A 86 -5.70 -13.19 9.13
CA GLU A 86 -5.01 -11.90 9.26
C GLU A 86 -3.68 -11.90 8.49
N PHE A 87 -3.51 -10.89 7.62
CA PHE A 87 -2.26 -10.63 6.91
C PHE A 87 -1.59 -9.39 7.48
N ALA A 88 -0.45 -9.58 8.14
CA ALA A 88 0.34 -8.55 8.79
C ALA A 88 1.73 -8.40 8.16
N GLU A 89 2.23 -9.46 7.49
CA GLU A 89 3.61 -9.57 7.02
C GLU A 89 3.67 -9.71 5.50
N LYS A 90 4.75 -9.20 4.91
CA LYS A 90 5.00 -9.28 3.47
C LYS A 90 5.05 -10.72 2.95
N GLU A 91 5.61 -11.61 3.75
CA GLU A 91 5.79 -13.03 3.44
C GLU A 91 4.45 -13.72 3.14
N GLN A 92 3.38 -13.37 3.85
CA GLN A 92 2.03 -13.92 3.63
C GLN A 92 1.50 -13.55 2.24
N VAL A 93 1.72 -12.31 1.81
CA VAL A 93 1.37 -11.86 0.45
C VAL A 93 2.20 -12.61 -0.60
N SER A 94 3.51 -12.72 -0.39
CA SER A 94 4.42 -13.41 -1.32
C SER A 94 4.06 -14.89 -1.47
N GLU A 95 3.68 -15.57 -0.39
CA GLU A 95 3.25 -16.99 -0.42
C GLU A 95 1.96 -17.18 -1.23
N VAL A 96 0.95 -16.35 -1.02
CA VAL A 96 -0.30 -16.39 -1.80
C VAL A 96 0.00 -16.17 -3.29
N LEU A 97 0.83 -15.17 -3.61
CA LEU A 97 1.21 -14.89 -4.98
C LEU A 97 2.05 -16.00 -5.63
N ALA A 98 2.88 -16.70 -4.86
CA ALA A 98 3.63 -17.84 -5.37
C ALA A 98 2.68 -18.97 -5.81
N ARG A 99 1.68 -19.29 -4.99
CA ARG A 99 0.65 -20.29 -5.34
C ARG A 99 -0.20 -19.86 -6.54
N GLU A 100 -0.57 -18.58 -6.59
CA GLU A 100 -1.34 -18.05 -7.72
C GLU A 100 -0.55 -18.09 -9.05
N LYS A 101 0.74 -17.76 -9.02
CA LYS A 101 1.63 -17.90 -10.19
C LYS A 101 1.67 -19.34 -10.71
N GLU A 102 1.85 -20.29 -9.81
CA GLU A 102 1.89 -21.71 -10.16
C GLU A 102 0.55 -22.15 -10.78
N ARG A 103 -0.57 -21.78 -10.19
CA ARG A 103 -1.91 -22.03 -10.72
C ARG A 103 -2.08 -21.49 -12.13
N LEU A 104 -1.73 -20.22 -12.35
CA LEU A 104 -1.87 -19.57 -13.67
C LEU A 104 -1.04 -20.27 -14.75
N ILE A 105 0.19 -20.71 -14.44
CA ILE A 105 1.04 -21.45 -15.38
C ILE A 105 0.39 -22.79 -15.76
N VAL A 106 -0.12 -23.53 -14.78
CA VAL A 106 -0.76 -24.82 -14.99
C VAL A 106 -2.02 -24.66 -15.84
N GLU A 107 -2.88 -23.71 -15.51
CA GLU A 107 -4.14 -23.48 -16.22
C GLU A 107 -3.92 -22.93 -17.63
N ALA A 108 -2.99 -21.98 -17.82
CA ALA A 108 -2.63 -21.50 -19.15
C ALA A 108 -2.14 -22.64 -20.06
N THR A 109 -1.40 -23.59 -19.50
CA THR A 109 -0.92 -24.76 -20.22
C THR A 109 -2.08 -25.70 -20.57
N THR A 110 -2.96 -25.96 -19.63
CA THR A 110 -4.12 -26.85 -19.79
C THR A 110 -5.12 -26.31 -20.79
N CYS A 111 -5.36 -25.00 -20.80
CA CYS A 111 -6.27 -24.32 -21.72
C CYS A 111 -5.65 -24.04 -23.11
N GLY A 112 -4.40 -24.46 -23.35
CA GLY A 112 -3.72 -24.27 -24.66
C GLY A 112 -3.29 -22.81 -24.92
N HIS A 113 -3.23 -21.96 -23.89
CA HIS A 113 -2.85 -20.55 -24.00
C HIS A 113 -1.36 -20.28 -23.71
N HIS A 114 -0.54 -21.32 -23.54
CA HIS A 114 0.88 -21.22 -23.20
C HIS A 114 1.70 -20.32 -24.15
N ASN A 115 1.27 -20.16 -25.40
CA ASN A 115 1.93 -19.28 -26.39
C ASN A 115 1.45 -17.82 -26.35
N LYS A 116 0.40 -17.52 -25.58
CA LYS A 116 -0.22 -16.19 -25.51
C LYS A 116 0.03 -15.47 -24.19
N VAL A 117 0.64 -16.16 -23.24
CA VAL A 117 0.88 -15.63 -21.89
C VAL A 117 2.36 -15.71 -21.55
N ARG A 118 2.79 -14.90 -20.58
CA ARG A 118 4.15 -14.97 -20.07
C ARG A 118 4.39 -16.32 -19.40
N LEU A 119 5.56 -16.91 -19.66
CA LEU A 119 5.97 -18.16 -19.01
C LEU A 119 6.15 -18.00 -17.50
N GLU A 120 6.51 -16.80 -17.07
CA GLU A 120 6.66 -16.44 -15.66
C GLU A 120 5.74 -15.25 -15.34
N PRO A 121 4.59 -15.48 -14.68
CA PRO A 121 3.70 -14.39 -14.25
C PRO A 121 4.44 -13.44 -13.29
N TYR A 122 4.31 -12.14 -13.56
CA TYR A 122 4.90 -11.11 -12.72
C TYR A 122 3.81 -10.30 -12.03
N PHE A 123 3.78 -10.31 -10.71
CA PHE A 123 2.93 -9.45 -9.89
C PHE A 123 3.76 -8.34 -9.23
N ASP A 124 3.26 -7.12 -9.26
CA ASP A 124 3.68 -6.12 -8.30
C ASP A 124 3.06 -6.47 -6.94
N GLU A 125 3.87 -7.04 -6.04
CA GLU A 125 3.40 -7.52 -4.74
C GLU A 125 2.76 -6.40 -3.91
N ARG A 126 3.24 -5.16 -4.06
CA ARG A 126 2.70 -4.01 -3.35
C ARG A 126 1.32 -3.62 -3.86
N GLU A 127 1.12 -3.58 -5.17
CA GLU A 127 -0.20 -3.31 -5.75
C GLU A 127 -1.22 -4.37 -5.35
N VAL A 128 -0.81 -5.65 -5.36
CA VAL A 128 -1.68 -6.73 -4.88
C VAL A 128 -1.99 -6.57 -3.39
N ALA A 129 -1.01 -6.26 -2.55
CA ALA A 129 -1.24 -6.03 -1.11
C ALA A 129 -2.17 -4.83 -0.86
N MET A 130 -2.07 -3.75 -1.65
CA MET A 130 -3.00 -2.62 -1.59
C MET A 130 -4.44 -3.06 -1.94
N THR A 131 -4.59 -3.94 -2.92
CA THR A 131 -5.90 -4.46 -3.31
C THR A 131 -6.45 -5.43 -2.26
N MET A 132 -5.59 -6.24 -1.62
CA MET A 132 -5.98 -7.07 -0.46
C MET A 132 -6.43 -6.21 0.74
N ASP A 133 -5.76 -5.08 1.01
CA ASP A 133 -6.18 -4.13 2.04
C ASP A 133 -7.57 -3.54 1.74
N LYS A 134 -7.84 -3.12 0.50
CA LYS A 134 -9.18 -2.66 0.07
C LYS A 134 -10.24 -3.73 0.27
N TRP A 135 -9.94 -5.01 -0.02
CA TRP A 135 -10.85 -6.12 0.25
C TRP A 135 -11.14 -6.28 1.75
N SER A 136 -10.11 -6.14 2.58
CA SER A 136 -10.24 -6.12 4.04
C SER A 136 -11.10 -4.96 4.52
N GLU A 137 -10.94 -3.77 3.96
CA GLU A 137 -11.77 -2.60 4.29
C GLU A 137 -13.25 -2.83 3.91
N ALA A 138 -13.52 -3.48 2.79
CA ALA A 138 -14.89 -3.89 2.43
C ALA A 138 -15.47 -4.87 3.45
N ASN A 139 -14.68 -5.88 3.88
CA ASN A 139 -15.07 -6.83 4.91
C ASN A 139 -15.37 -6.14 6.27
N LYS A 140 -14.63 -5.09 6.64
CA LYS A 140 -14.89 -4.34 7.90
C LYS A 140 -16.25 -3.64 7.92
N LYS A 141 -16.85 -3.39 6.75
CA LYS A 141 -18.17 -2.80 6.62
C LYS A 141 -19.30 -3.80 6.85
N LEU A 142 -19.00 -5.11 6.85
CA LEU A 142 -19.97 -6.16 7.09
C LEU A 142 -20.20 -6.42 8.58
N MET A 143 -21.45 -6.77 8.93
CA MET A 143 -21.77 -7.33 10.24
C MET A 143 -21.40 -8.82 10.30
N PRO A 144 -21.24 -9.43 11.49
CA PRO A 144 -20.80 -10.83 11.63
C PRO A 144 -21.70 -11.87 10.93
N ASP A 145 -22.97 -11.56 10.71
CA ASP A 145 -23.95 -12.41 10.04
C ASP A 145 -24.12 -12.08 8.54
N GLU A 146 -23.39 -11.08 8.05
CA GLU A 146 -23.36 -10.68 6.64
C GLU A 146 -22.19 -11.33 5.91
N LYS A 147 -22.40 -11.71 4.66
CA LYS A 147 -21.34 -12.32 3.85
C LYS A 147 -21.55 -12.10 2.36
N LEU A 148 -20.44 -11.98 1.65
CA LEU A 148 -20.38 -11.98 0.19
C LEU A 148 -20.23 -13.42 -0.34
N THR A 149 -20.93 -13.71 -1.42
CA THR A 149 -20.66 -14.86 -2.29
C THR A 149 -20.62 -14.41 -3.72
N ILE A 150 -19.75 -15.03 -4.51
CA ILE A 150 -19.66 -14.80 -5.96
C ILE A 150 -19.95 -16.14 -6.64
N SER A 151 -20.81 -16.13 -7.65
CA SER A 151 -21.15 -17.29 -8.45
C SER A 151 -21.20 -16.93 -9.93
N GLU A 152 -21.00 -17.92 -10.80
CA GLU A 152 -21.28 -17.77 -12.20
C GLU A 152 -22.69 -18.20 -12.53
N GLU A 153 -23.34 -17.51 -13.48
CA GLU A 153 -24.65 -17.90 -14.00
C GLU A 153 -24.46 -19.11 -14.90
N HIS A 154 -24.34 -20.31 -14.32
CA HIS A 154 -24.44 -21.57 -15.01
C HIS A 154 -25.51 -22.43 -14.35
N GLU A 155 -26.11 -23.32 -15.13
CA GLU A 155 -27.27 -24.16 -14.76
C GLU A 155 -27.10 -25.00 -13.47
N ASP A 156 -25.88 -25.19 -13.02
CA ASP A 156 -25.55 -25.82 -11.75
C ASP A 156 -25.09 -24.78 -10.72
N ARG A 157 -25.96 -24.46 -9.75
CA ARG A 157 -25.67 -23.59 -8.59
C ARG A 157 -24.53 -24.07 -7.69
N ASN A 158 -23.68 -24.98 -8.17
CA ASN A 158 -22.60 -25.59 -7.40
C ASN A 158 -21.29 -24.78 -7.39
N ASN A 159 -21.19 -23.70 -8.17
CA ASN A 159 -19.97 -22.87 -8.27
C ASN A 159 -20.03 -21.58 -7.40
N VAL A 160 -20.68 -21.65 -6.23
CA VAL A 160 -20.68 -20.53 -5.29
C VAL A 160 -19.34 -20.49 -4.58
N VAL A 161 -18.66 -19.36 -4.71
CA VAL A 161 -17.39 -19.07 -4.00
C VAL A 161 -17.69 -18.29 -2.74
N PRO A 162 -17.60 -18.89 -1.55
CA PRO A 162 -17.62 -18.16 -0.31
C PRO A 162 -16.26 -17.51 -0.06
N PHE A 163 -16.28 -16.28 0.44
CA PHE A 163 -15.09 -15.57 0.89
C PHE A 163 -15.13 -15.42 2.41
N ASP A 164 -13.94 -15.37 3.03
CA ASP A 164 -13.85 -15.19 4.47
C ASP A 164 -14.18 -13.73 4.85
N PRO A 165 -15.34 -13.47 5.51
CA PRO A 165 -15.70 -12.14 5.94
C PRO A 165 -14.82 -11.63 7.09
N ASN A 166 -14.04 -12.53 7.73
CA ASN A 166 -13.13 -12.20 8.81
C ASN A 166 -11.72 -11.90 8.33
N PHE A 167 -11.43 -12.04 7.04
CA PHE A 167 -10.13 -11.65 6.50
C PHE A 167 -9.83 -10.20 6.85
N ARG A 168 -8.65 -9.96 7.41
CA ARG A 168 -8.13 -8.63 7.74
C ARG A 168 -6.71 -8.46 7.22
N PHE A 169 -6.48 -7.34 6.56
CA PHE A 169 -5.14 -6.88 6.25
C PHE A 169 -4.75 -5.84 7.31
N THR A 170 -3.71 -6.12 8.11
CA THR A 170 -3.29 -5.28 9.24
C THR A 170 -1.86 -4.79 9.07
N GLY A 171 -1.16 -5.26 8.03
CA GLY A 171 0.20 -4.86 7.73
C GLY A 171 0.32 -3.38 7.34
N ASP A 172 1.41 -2.74 7.76
CA ASP A 172 1.76 -1.40 7.27
C ASP A 172 2.44 -1.52 5.90
N LEU A 173 1.69 -1.27 4.83
CA LEU A 173 2.17 -1.32 3.44
C LEU A 173 3.46 -0.53 3.20
N LYS A 174 3.63 0.60 3.91
CA LYS A 174 4.84 1.42 3.77
C LYS A 174 6.06 0.76 4.40
N GLN A 175 5.87 0.01 5.47
CA GLN A 175 6.96 -0.75 6.10
C GLN A 175 7.25 -2.04 5.33
N MET A 176 6.22 -2.78 4.95
CA MET A 176 6.33 -4.05 4.21
C MET A 176 7.08 -3.91 2.89
N TYR A 177 6.85 -2.81 2.16
CA TYR A 177 7.43 -2.57 0.83
C TYR A 177 8.46 -1.44 0.79
N SER A 178 9.03 -1.07 1.94
CA SER A 178 10.18 -0.17 1.98
C SER A 178 11.47 -0.95 1.75
N SER A 179 12.37 -0.40 0.94
CA SER A 179 13.71 -0.94 0.74
C SER A 179 14.78 -0.02 1.33
N LEU A 180 15.67 -0.57 2.14
CA LEU A 180 16.85 0.15 2.62
C LEU A 180 17.83 0.33 1.46
N LYS A 181 18.05 1.58 1.01
CA LYS A 181 19.02 1.93 -0.02
C LYS A 181 20.43 2.14 0.54
N GLY A 182 20.52 2.58 1.78
CA GLY A 182 21.80 2.82 2.42
C GLY A 182 21.66 3.42 3.81
N ARG A 183 22.79 3.46 4.51
CA ARG A 183 22.92 4.10 5.81
C ARG A 183 23.93 5.23 5.71
N HIS A 184 23.61 6.36 6.30
CA HIS A 184 24.53 7.48 6.51
C HIS A 184 25.01 7.45 7.96
N ASP A 185 26.29 7.59 8.16
CA ASP A 185 26.91 7.84 9.47
C ASP A 185 28.14 8.73 9.21
N GLY A 186 28.00 10.03 9.47
CA GLY A 186 29.06 10.97 9.13
C GLY A 186 28.68 12.43 9.32
N GLN A 187 29.57 13.30 8.88
CA GLN A 187 29.34 14.75 8.97
C GLN A 187 28.49 15.25 7.82
N GLU A 188 27.56 16.15 8.14
CA GLU A 188 26.78 16.90 7.16
C GLU A 188 26.44 18.30 7.68
N VAL A 189 26.07 19.19 6.75
CA VAL A 189 25.56 20.51 7.06
C VAL A 189 24.04 20.47 6.96
N VAL A 190 23.36 20.90 8.03
CA VAL A 190 21.90 20.93 8.10
C VAL A 190 21.40 22.30 8.54
N ARG A 191 20.25 22.72 8.01
CA ARG A 191 19.49 23.86 8.53
C ARG A 191 18.41 23.38 9.47
N VAL A 192 18.22 24.10 10.58
CA VAL A 192 17.11 23.84 11.48
C VAL A 192 15.83 24.41 10.87
N PHE A 193 14.87 23.56 10.60
CA PHE A 193 13.55 23.98 10.14
C PHE A 193 12.58 24.21 11.28
N ARG A 194 12.59 23.31 12.27
CA ARG A 194 11.77 23.43 13.48
C ARG A 194 12.55 22.88 14.68
N PRO A 195 12.97 23.74 15.62
CA PRO A 195 13.61 23.28 16.84
C PRO A 195 12.58 22.79 17.87
N CYS A 196 13.04 21.96 18.81
CA CYS A 196 12.32 21.66 20.03
C CYS A 196 12.95 22.43 21.18
N ASN A 197 12.27 23.45 21.68
CA ASN A 197 12.81 24.35 22.71
C ASN A 197 12.76 23.76 24.12
N LEU A 198 12.00 22.68 24.34
CA LEU A 198 11.88 22.03 25.66
C LEU A 198 11.84 20.52 25.52
N GLY A 199 12.64 19.80 26.32
CA GLY A 199 12.69 18.36 26.36
C GLY A 199 13.49 17.74 25.20
N THR A 200 13.20 16.46 24.87
CA THR A 200 13.99 15.64 23.96
C THR A 200 13.24 15.26 22.68
N ALA A 201 12.16 15.98 22.34
CA ALA A 201 11.42 15.70 21.13
C ALA A 201 12.28 15.91 19.87
N LYS A 202 11.92 15.23 18.79
CA LYS A 202 12.64 15.33 17.51
C LYS A 202 12.54 16.73 16.93
N TRP A 203 13.68 17.21 16.44
CA TRP A 203 13.79 18.43 15.65
C TRP A 203 13.56 18.13 14.18
N GLU A 204 13.18 19.14 13.39
CA GLU A 204 13.11 19.03 11.95
C GLU A 204 14.29 19.76 11.30
N PHE A 205 15.00 19.06 10.43
CA PHE A 205 16.17 19.54 9.73
C PHE A 205 15.97 19.48 8.21
N ILE A 206 16.74 20.29 7.48
CA ILE A 206 16.92 20.21 6.05
C ILE A 206 18.41 19.94 5.78
N SER A 207 18.72 18.80 5.17
CA SER A 207 20.10 18.51 4.73
C SER A 207 20.46 19.42 3.58
N GLU A 208 21.56 20.17 3.65
CA GLU A 208 22.02 21.01 2.54
C GLU A 208 22.54 20.18 1.37
N LYS A 209 23.06 18.98 1.64
CA LYS A 209 23.55 18.07 0.62
C LYS A 209 22.44 17.47 -0.25
N THR A 210 21.31 17.12 0.34
CA THR A 210 20.22 16.40 -0.35
C THR A 210 19.00 17.26 -0.60
N GLY A 211 18.87 18.42 0.05
CA GLY A 211 17.69 19.26 0.08
C GLY A 211 16.50 18.63 0.85
N LYS A 212 16.67 17.43 1.38
CA LYS A 212 15.55 16.68 2.02
C LYS A 212 15.33 17.15 3.44
N ARG A 213 14.04 17.25 3.78
CA ARG A 213 13.59 17.52 5.15
C ARG A 213 13.39 16.20 5.89
N TYR A 214 13.85 16.16 7.15
CA TYR A 214 13.70 14.98 7.99
C TYR A 214 13.64 15.37 9.48
N SER A 215 13.10 14.45 10.28
CA SER A 215 13.04 14.62 11.74
C SER A 215 14.10 13.77 12.40
N ALA A 216 14.91 14.37 13.29
CA ALA A 216 15.95 13.67 14.04
C ALA A 216 15.92 14.05 15.53
N GLU A 217 16.29 13.09 16.35
CA GLU A 217 16.60 13.30 17.75
C GLU A 217 18.03 13.82 17.90
N ILE A 218 18.25 14.85 18.72
CA ILE A 218 19.59 15.28 19.10
C ILE A 218 20.03 14.48 20.32
N THR A 219 20.97 13.58 20.14
CA THR A 219 21.53 12.75 21.21
C THR A 219 22.73 13.39 21.91
N HIS A 220 23.23 14.53 21.40
CA HIS A 220 24.26 15.36 22.02
C HIS A 220 23.66 16.19 23.16
N LYS A 221 23.55 15.59 24.35
CA LYS A 221 22.81 16.15 25.49
C LYS A 221 23.38 17.49 25.97
N GLU A 222 24.71 17.61 26.07
CA GLU A 222 25.39 18.83 26.52
C GLU A 222 25.04 20.01 25.62
N TRP A 223 25.09 19.84 24.32
CA TRP A 223 24.73 20.89 23.37
C TRP A 223 23.23 21.24 23.45
N LEU A 224 22.36 20.23 23.62
CA LEU A 224 20.92 20.43 23.74
C LEU A 224 20.57 21.24 25.01
N GLU A 225 21.23 20.95 26.14
CA GLU A 225 21.09 21.70 27.39
C GLU A 225 21.58 23.14 27.23
N GLN A 226 22.73 23.37 26.60
CA GLN A 226 23.25 24.71 26.30
C GLN A 226 22.27 25.51 25.42
N TYR A 227 21.69 24.87 24.41
CA TYR A 227 20.69 25.51 23.57
C TYR A 227 19.43 25.88 24.37
N GLN A 228 18.90 24.97 25.17
CA GLN A 228 17.70 25.20 25.97
C GLN A 228 17.92 26.26 27.10
N ASN A 229 19.13 26.40 27.55
CA ASN A 229 19.52 27.43 28.50
C ASN A 229 19.88 28.78 27.83
N ASN A 230 19.75 28.92 26.52
CA ASN A 230 20.16 30.08 25.72
C ASN A 230 21.66 30.41 25.78
N GLU A 231 22.50 29.45 26.13
CA GLU A 231 23.97 29.60 26.10
C GLU A 231 24.52 29.52 24.69
N VAL A 232 23.82 28.72 23.85
CA VAL A 232 24.09 28.56 22.42
C VAL A 232 22.83 28.91 21.65
N ASN A 233 22.92 29.88 20.73
CA ASN A 233 21.74 30.38 20.03
C ASN A 233 22.02 30.49 18.51
N PRO A 234 21.74 29.47 17.70
CA PRO A 234 21.79 29.55 16.24
C PRO A 234 20.66 30.46 15.74
N ALA A 235 20.98 31.40 14.86
CA ALA A 235 19.99 32.26 14.22
C ALA A 235 19.20 31.48 13.17
N ALA A 236 18.04 31.98 12.76
CA ALA A 236 17.13 31.30 11.84
C ALA A 236 17.75 30.95 10.45
N LYS A 237 18.78 31.67 10.02
CA LYS A 237 19.50 31.43 8.74
C LYS A 237 20.80 30.65 8.92
N ASP A 238 21.22 30.40 10.14
CA ASP A 238 22.46 29.64 10.38
C ASP A 238 22.25 28.17 10.04
N SER A 239 23.35 27.50 9.67
CA SER A 239 23.41 26.06 9.49
C SER A 239 24.20 25.42 10.61
N LEU A 240 23.96 24.16 10.88
CA LEU A 240 24.72 23.37 11.84
C LEU A 240 25.59 22.36 11.07
N LEU A 241 26.88 22.32 11.40
CA LEU A 241 27.72 21.19 11.06
C LEU A 241 27.50 20.11 12.13
N VAL A 242 27.02 18.97 11.71
CA VAL A 242 26.65 17.88 12.61
C VAL A 242 27.27 16.56 12.20
N HIS A 243 27.42 15.66 13.18
CA HIS A 243 27.59 14.22 12.89
C HIS A 243 26.21 13.59 13.01
N SER A 244 25.68 13.10 11.90
CA SER A 244 24.35 12.49 11.83
C SER A 244 24.42 11.02 11.44
N GLU A 245 23.45 10.25 11.92
CA GLU A 245 23.20 8.87 11.53
C GLU A 245 21.76 8.73 11.09
N TYR A 246 21.52 8.12 9.91
CA TYR A 246 20.19 7.82 9.42
C TYR A 246 20.17 6.75 8.34
N ASP A 247 18.99 6.14 8.16
CA ASP A 247 18.71 5.21 7.08
C ASP A 247 18.07 5.97 5.89
N VAL A 248 18.53 5.68 4.68
CA VAL A 248 17.87 6.12 3.43
C VAL A 248 17.05 4.95 2.93
N VAL A 249 15.73 5.11 2.94
CA VAL A 249 14.78 4.10 2.48
C VAL A 249 14.04 4.60 1.25
N SER A 250 13.84 3.72 0.28
CA SER A 250 12.95 4.00 -0.86
C SER A 250 11.54 3.60 -0.48
N ILE A 251 10.61 4.54 -0.58
CA ILE A 251 9.18 4.33 -0.37
C ILE A 251 8.48 4.97 -1.57
N ASP A 252 7.72 4.18 -2.32
CA ASP A 252 7.00 4.67 -3.51
C ASP A 252 7.92 5.29 -4.58
N GLY A 253 9.16 4.77 -4.70
CA GLY A 253 10.17 5.32 -5.61
C GLY A 253 10.86 6.59 -5.10
N GLU A 254 10.42 7.16 -3.97
CA GLU A 254 11.02 8.32 -3.34
C GLU A 254 11.97 7.91 -2.22
N ASP A 255 13.16 8.50 -2.20
CA ASP A 255 14.10 8.29 -1.10
C ASP A 255 13.71 9.15 0.10
N LYS A 256 13.49 8.51 1.25
CA LYS A 256 13.13 9.14 2.52
C LYS A 256 14.18 8.83 3.58
N ILE A 257 14.40 9.79 4.47
CA ILE A 257 15.31 9.61 5.62
C ILE A 257 14.49 9.10 6.80
N ARG A 258 14.96 8.00 7.41
CA ARG A 258 14.35 7.34 8.58
C ARG A 258 15.38 7.15 9.69
N ASN A 259 14.90 6.96 10.92
CA ASN A 259 15.72 6.64 12.09
C ASN A 259 16.85 7.65 12.35
N ALA A 260 16.64 8.91 11.96
CA ALA A 260 17.69 9.91 12.03
C ALA A 260 17.99 10.37 13.47
N LYS A 261 19.28 10.49 13.76
CA LYS A 261 19.84 11.00 15.01
C LYS A 261 20.96 11.98 14.71
N ILE A 262 21.03 13.07 15.44
CA ILE A 262 22.19 13.96 15.48
C ILE A 262 23.04 13.54 16.68
N LYS A 263 24.10 12.81 16.38
CA LYS A 263 25.03 12.30 17.41
C LYS A 263 25.85 13.40 18.06
N GLN A 264 26.22 14.40 17.27
CA GLN A 264 27.01 15.52 17.72
C GLN A 264 26.71 16.77 16.89
N VAL A 265 26.54 17.89 17.51
CA VAL A 265 26.62 19.21 16.87
C VAL A 265 28.08 19.68 17.02
N ILE A 266 28.76 19.88 15.90
CA ILE A 266 30.19 20.16 15.83
C ILE A 266 30.41 21.67 15.84
N ASP A 267 29.65 22.40 14.99
CA ASP A 267 29.80 23.84 14.84
C ASP A 267 28.50 24.51 14.37
N ILE A 268 28.41 25.83 14.57
CA ILE A 268 27.35 26.67 14.03
C ILE A 268 27.94 27.52 12.91
N ILE A 269 27.53 27.23 11.68
CA ILE A 269 27.91 27.98 10.50
C ILE A 269 27.03 29.21 10.41
N ARG A 270 27.61 30.39 10.73
CA ARG A 270 26.88 31.65 10.72
C ARG A 270 26.60 32.11 9.29
N TYR A 271 25.36 32.57 9.06
CA TYR A 271 24.99 33.16 7.78
C TYR A 271 25.61 34.56 7.64
N THR A 272 26.57 34.72 6.72
CA THR A 272 27.34 35.97 6.53
C THR A 272 26.76 36.90 5.47
N GLY A 273 25.54 36.74 5.05
CA GLY A 273 24.77 37.74 4.29
C GLY A 273 25.35 38.26 2.96
N THR A 274 26.32 37.61 2.36
CA THR A 274 26.78 37.95 1.00
C THR A 274 25.78 37.38 -0.02
N GLN A 275 24.79 38.17 -0.37
CA GLN A 275 24.03 37.98 -1.59
C GLN A 275 24.99 38.11 -2.78
N ASN A 276 25.24 37.01 -3.50
CA ASN A 276 25.69 37.12 -4.86
C ASN A 276 24.50 37.72 -5.64
N GLU A 277 24.57 39.03 -5.90
CA GLU A 277 23.77 39.69 -6.90
C GLU A 277 24.00 38.95 -8.22
N LEU A 278 22.93 38.36 -8.76
CA LEU A 278 22.96 37.87 -10.14
C LEU A 278 23.15 39.11 -11.03
N PRO A 279 24.14 39.12 -11.93
CA PRO A 279 24.24 40.19 -12.94
C PRO A 279 22.98 40.15 -13.81
N GLU A 280 22.46 41.35 -14.11
CA GLU A 280 21.33 41.61 -15.01
C GLU A 280 21.51 41.02 -16.43
#